data_cb1886a92759aa628301360c4f0f48c7
#
_entry.id   cb1886a92759aa628301360c4f0f48c7
#
_cell.length_a   1.000
_cell.length_b   1.000
_cell.length_c   1.000
_cell.angle_alpha   90.00
_cell.angle_beta   90.00
_cell.angle_gamma   90.00
#
_symmetry.space_group_name_H-M   'P 1'
#
loop_
_entity.id
_entity.type
_entity.pdbx_description
1 polymer ?
#
loop_
_entity_poly.entity_id
_entity_poly.type
_entity_poly.pdbx_seq_one_letter_code
_entity_poly.pdbx_strand_id
1 'polypeptide(L)'
;MQELHGEPKLKGQVALVTGAGRGLGRAYAHRLSGLGARVAVLDLSLKSYADFPAEREAMEEDSTVSEIEARGGEAMGLEVDVTDSAAVNRAIEQIVQRVEGTVGLLQADRHHRAGRRGQASGGQRLPAGEEVTA
;
A
#
# COMPACT_ATOMS: atom_id res chain seq x y z
N MET A 1 -2.50 -21.43 -13.35
CA MET A 1 -2.98 -21.35 -12.64
C MET A 1 -4.14 -21.17 -12.47
N GLN A 2 -4.54 -21.28 -12.31
CA GLN A 2 -5.42 -21.18 -12.08
C GLN A 2 -6.15 -20.46 -11.80
N GLU A 3 -6.66 -20.29 -12.07
CA GLU A 3 -7.25 -19.69 -11.90
C GLU A 3 -7.90 -19.20 -11.40
N LEU A 4 -7.93 -18.77 -11.35
CA LEU A 4 -8.60 -17.81 -10.66
C LEU A 4 -9.89 -17.49 -11.27
N HIS A 5 -10.82 -18.15 -10.96
CA HIS A 5 -12.14 -17.95 -11.46
C HIS A 5 -12.93 -17.16 -10.44
N GLY A 6 -13.70 -16.20 -10.82
CA GLY A 6 -14.52 -15.42 -9.95
C GLY A 6 -13.95 -14.03 -9.69
N GLU A 7 -14.56 -13.29 -8.80
CA GLU A 7 -14.18 -11.93 -8.50
C GLU A 7 -12.81 -11.84 -7.86
N PRO A 8 -12.03 -10.81 -8.19
CA PRO A 8 -10.78 -10.56 -7.49
C PRO A 8 -11.01 -10.39 -6.00
N LYS A 9 -10.16 -11.00 -5.20
CA LYS A 9 -10.36 -11.06 -3.75
C LYS A 9 -10.39 -9.70 -3.08
N LEU A 10 -9.71 -8.71 -3.63
CA LEU A 10 -9.59 -7.39 -3.02
C LEU A 10 -10.34 -6.32 -3.80
N LYS A 11 -11.25 -6.73 -4.67
CA LYS A 11 -12.03 -5.77 -5.44
C LYS A 11 -12.78 -4.81 -4.52
N GLY A 12 -12.68 -3.53 -4.80
CA GLY A 12 -13.31 -2.49 -4.00
C GLY A 12 -12.52 -2.05 -2.78
N GLN A 13 -11.40 -2.70 -2.51
CA GLN A 13 -10.54 -2.32 -1.39
C GLN A 13 -9.40 -1.42 -1.82
N VAL A 14 -8.91 -0.64 -0.89
CA VAL A 14 -7.73 0.21 -1.08
C VAL A 14 -6.63 -0.30 -0.18
N ALA A 15 -5.50 -0.60 -0.76
CA ALA A 15 -4.32 -1.05 -0.03
C ALA A 15 -3.28 0.06 -0.03
N LEU A 16 -2.73 0.35 1.13
CA LEU A 16 -1.66 1.31 1.29
C LEU A 16 -0.38 0.53 1.57
N VAL A 17 0.65 0.74 0.78
CA VAL A 17 1.92 0.04 0.93
C VAL A 17 3.05 1.04 1.11
N THR A 18 3.72 0.98 2.26
CA THR A 18 4.87 1.83 2.52
C THR A 18 6.14 1.18 1.99
N GLY A 19 7.08 1.99 1.54
CA GLY A 19 8.31 1.48 0.96
C GLY A 19 8.09 0.82 -0.39
N ALA A 20 7.09 1.27 -1.13
CA ALA A 20 6.64 0.57 -2.33
C ALA A 20 7.21 1.14 -3.64
N GLY A 21 8.16 2.06 -3.54
CA GLY A 21 8.84 2.58 -4.73
C GLY A 21 9.78 1.58 -5.37
N ARG A 22 10.22 0.56 -4.64
CA ARG A 22 11.11 -0.48 -5.13
C ARG A 22 11.04 -1.71 -4.24
N GLY A 23 11.79 -2.74 -4.60
CA GLY A 23 12.03 -3.91 -3.77
C GLY A 23 10.78 -4.70 -3.40
N LEU A 24 10.74 -5.16 -2.17
CA LEU A 24 9.61 -5.96 -1.68
C LEU A 24 8.31 -5.18 -1.67
N GLY A 25 8.36 -3.91 -1.29
CA GLY A 25 7.16 -3.07 -1.29
C GLY A 25 6.55 -2.95 -2.68
N ARG A 26 7.39 -2.78 -3.69
CA ARG A 26 6.93 -2.77 -5.08
C ARG A 26 6.26 -4.09 -5.45
N ALA A 27 6.87 -5.21 -5.07
CA ALA A 27 6.31 -6.52 -5.35
C ALA A 27 4.95 -6.70 -4.67
N TYR A 28 4.82 -6.26 -3.42
CA TYR A 28 3.54 -6.31 -2.72
C TYR A 28 2.49 -5.44 -3.40
N ALA A 29 2.87 -4.24 -3.80
CA ALA A 29 1.96 -3.34 -4.49
C ALA A 29 1.42 -3.98 -5.77
N HIS A 30 2.28 -4.58 -6.56
CA HIS A 30 1.86 -5.30 -7.77
C HIS A 30 0.93 -6.46 -7.45
N ARG A 31 1.26 -7.23 -6.42
CA ARG A 31 0.42 -8.38 -6.05
C ARG A 31 -0.97 -7.93 -5.59
N LEU A 32 -1.02 -6.91 -4.75
CA LEU A 32 -2.30 -6.40 -4.26
C LEU A 32 -3.15 -5.83 -5.40
N SER A 33 -2.52 -5.12 -6.32
CA SER A 33 -3.21 -4.64 -7.52
C SER A 33 -3.73 -5.81 -8.35
N GLY A 34 -2.92 -6.85 -8.53
CA GLY A 34 -3.33 -8.04 -9.26
C GLY A 34 -4.52 -8.76 -8.62
N LEU A 35 -4.70 -8.59 -7.30
CA LEU A 35 -5.86 -9.12 -6.58
C LEU A 35 -7.07 -8.20 -6.62
N GLY A 36 -6.98 -7.07 -7.29
CA GLY A 36 -8.11 -6.17 -7.51
C GLY A 36 -8.14 -4.94 -6.62
N ALA A 37 -7.16 -4.76 -5.73
CA ALA A 37 -7.11 -3.58 -4.89
C ALA A 37 -6.67 -2.35 -5.68
N ARG A 38 -7.18 -1.19 -5.30
CA ARG A 38 -6.55 0.07 -5.65
C ARG A 38 -5.40 0.28 -4.68
N VAL A 39 -4.26 0.74 -5.18
CA VAL A 39 -3.04 0.76 -4.36
C VAL A 39 -2.53 2.18 -4.17
N ALA A 40 -2.30 2.54 -2.91
CA ALA A 40 -1.58 3.75 -2.58
C ALA A 40 -0.12 3.36 -2.31
N VAL A 41 0.77 3.87 -3.15
CA VAL A 41 2.20 3.60 -3.09
C VAL A 41 2.86 4.73 -2.32
N LEU A 42 3.42 4.43 -1.16
CA LEU A 42 4.12 5.40 -0.35
C LEU A 42 5.60 5.07 -0.29
N ASP A 43 6.42 6.07 -0.46
CA ASP A 43 7.86 5.94 -0.28
C ASP A 43 8.45 7.30 0.04
N LEU A 44 9.64 7.31 0.56
CA LEU A 44 10.37 8.55 0.77
C LEU A 44 10.63 9.26 -0.57
N SER A 45 10.89 8.46 -1.61
CA SER A 45 10.94 8.91 -2.99
C SER A 45 10.27 7.86 -3.86
N LEU A 46 9.37 8.27 -4.72
CA LEU A 46 8.72 7.35 -5.65
C LEU A 46 9.68 6.81 -6.71
N LYS A 47 10.87 7.39 -6.80
CA LYS A 47 11.94 6.91 -7.67
C LYS A 47 13.12 6.36 -6.87
N SER A 48 12.84 5.81 -5.70
CA SER A 48 13.86 5.25 -4.82
C SER A 48 14.69 4.14 -5.47
N TYR A 49 14.17 3.52 -6.52
CA TYR A 49 14.89 2.50 -7.28
C TYR A 49 16.10 3.08 -8.03
N ALA A 50 16.13 4.38 -8.28
CA ALA A 50 17.11 4.98 -9.20
C ALA A 50 18.55 4.82 -8.74
N ASP A 51 18.75 4.72 -7.44
CA ASP A 51 20.09 4.58 -6.87
C ASP A 51 20.59 3.12 -6.85
N PHE A 52 19.78 2.19 -7.30
CA PHE A 52 20.09 0.77 -7.25
C PHE A 52 20.06 0.19 -8.67
N PRO A 53 21.22 -0.13 -9.28
CA PRO A 53 21.26 -0.53 -10.69
C PRO A 53 20.33 -1.71 -11.02
N ALA A 54 20.31 -2.74 -10.19
CA ALA A 54 19.47 -3.91 -10.47
C ALA A 54 17.98 -3.56 -10.40
N GLU A 55 17.61 -2.69 -9.46
CA GLU A 55 16.24 -2.23 -9.34
C GLU A 55 15.84 -1.37 -10.53
N ARG A 56 16.75 -0.50 -10.95
CA ARG A 56 16.52 0.36 -12.11
C ARG A 56 16.30 -0.45 -13.38
N GLU A 57 17.09 -1.51 -13.56
CA GLU A 57 16.92 -2.38 -14.71
C GLU A 57 15.62 -3.18 -14.67
N ALA A 58 15.12 -3.47 -13.48
CA ALA A 58 13.90 -4.22 -13.32
C ALA A 58 12.63 -3.40 -13.52
N MET A 59 12.75 -2.06 -13.51
CA MET A 59 11.59 -1.20 -13.70
C MET A 59 11.15 -1.21 -15.15
N GLU A 60 9.87 -1.38 -15.35
CA GLU A 60 9.26 -1.36 -16.68
C GLU A 60 8.74 0.02 -17.05
N GLU A 61 8.45 0.82 -16.04
CA GLU A 61 7.93 2.17 -16.20
C GLU A 61 8.66 3.11 -15.24
N ASP A 62 8.28 4.37 -15.21
CA ASP A 62 8.92 5.39 -14.38
C ASP A 62 8.73 5.20 -12.89
N SER A 63 7.73 4.46 -12.48
CA SER A 63 7.43 4.25 -11.07
C SER A 63 6.54 3.03 -10.89
N THR A 64 6.44 2.55 -9.66
CA THR A 64 5.50 1.48 -9.32
C THR A 64 4.07 1.87 -9.68
N VAL A 65 3.70 3.13 -9.48
CA VAL A 65 2.37 3.61 -9.85
C VAL A 65 2.15 3.46 -11.36
N SER A 66 3.10 3.92 -12.15
CA SER A 66 2.99 3.83 -13.62
C SER A 66 2.93 2.37 -14.09
N GLU A 67 3.68 1.51 -13.44
CA GLU A 67 3.65 0.07 -13.76
C GLU A 67 2.27 -0.54 -13.49
N ILE A 68 1.68 -0.19 -12.33
CA ILE A 68 0.35 -0.69 -11.99
C ILE A 68 -0.68 -0.19 -13.00
N GLU A 69 -0.62 1.08 -13.34
CA GLU A 69 -1.54 1.67 -14.32
C GLU A 69 -1.37 1.05 -15.69
N ALA A 70 -0.14 0.81 -16.11
CA ALA A 70 0.14 0.15 -17.39
C ALA A 70 -0.43 -1.26 -17.46
N ARG A 71 -0.60 -1.91 -16.32
CA ARG A 71 -1.21 -3.25 -16.23
C ARG A 71 -2.71 -3.21 -16.01
N GLY A 72 -3.32 -2.04 -16.07
CA GLY A 72 -4.76 -1.88 -15.94
C GLY A 72 -5.27 -1.68 -14.53
N GLY A 73 -4.38 -1.56 -13.55
CA GLY A 73 -4.77 -1.29 -12.16
C GLY A 73 -4.93 0.19 -11.89
N GLU A 74 -5.36 0.49 -10.68
CA GLU A 74 -5.47 1.85 -10.20
C GLU A 74 -4.49 2.07 -9.04
N ALA A 75 -3.72 3.14 -9.12
CA ALA A 75 -2.77 3.45 -8.08
C ALA A 75 -2.58 4.96 -7.92
N MET A 76 -2.10 5.36 -6.76
CA MET A 76 -1.65 6.72 -6.52
C MET A 76 -0.34 6.66 -5.75
N GLY A 77 0.51 7.64 -5.95
CA GLY A 77 1.80 7.72 -5.27
C GLY A 77 1.88 8.93 -4.38
N LEU A 78 2.50 8.76 -3.21
CA LEU A 78 2.74 9.83 -2.27
C LEU A 78 4.14 9.70 -1.70
N GLU A 79 4.89 10.80 -1.70
CA GLU A 79 6.20 10.81 -1.06
C GLU A 79 6.01 11.18 0.40
N VAL A 80 6.35 10.26 1.28
CA VAL A 80 6.08 10.37 2.71
C VAL A 80 7.23 9.77 3.49
N ASP A 81 7.69 10.51 4.48
CA ASP A 81 8.60 9.99 5.48
C ASP A 81 7.75 9.34 6.57
N VAL A 82 7.80 8.02 6.69
CA VAL A 82 6.98 7.29 7.66
C VAL A 82 7.39 7.53 9.10
N THR A 83 8.53 8.18 9.34
CA THR A 83 8.93 8.57 10.69
C THR A 83 8.27 9.89 11.13
N ASP A 84 7.64 10.59 10.21
CA ASP A 84 6.92 11.83 10.49
C ASP A 84 5.42 11.54 10.58
N SER A 85 4.91 11.48 11.80
CA SER A 85 3.50 11.14 12.05
C SER A 85 2.53 12.10 11.38
N ALA A 86 2.87 13.39 11.37
CA ALA A 86 2.00 14.39 10.74
C ALA A 86 1.93 14.16 9.23
N ALA A 87 3.05 13.83 8.61
CA ALA A 87 3.09 13.53 7.18
C ALA A 87 2.28 12.27 6.85
N VAL A 88 2.38 11.24 7.68
CA VAL A 88 1.59 10.01 7.51
C VAL A 88 0.11 10.30 7.60
N ASN A 89 -0.30 11.09 8.60
CA ASN A 89 -1.72 11.43 8.76
C ASN A 89 -2.25 12.21 7.55
N ARG A 90 -1.47 13.17 7.06
CA ARG A 90 -1.86 13.91 5.85
C ARG A 90 -2.00 13.00 4.64
N ALA A 91 -1.08 12.04 4.51
CA ALA A 91 -1.13 11.10 3.42
C ALA A 91 -2.40 10.24 3.47
N ILE A 92 -2.74 9.74 4.65
CA ILE A 92 -3.95 8.94 4.84
C ILE A 92 -5.19 9.77 4.50
N GLU A 93 -5.23 11.03 4.93
CA GLU A 93 -6.33 11.92 4.60
C GLU A 93 -6.49 12.10 3.09
N GLN A 94 -5.38 12.28 2.39
CA GLN A 94 -5.40 12.41 0.94
C GLN A 94 -5.92 11.15 0.26
N ILE A 95 -5.51 9.99 0.75
CA ILE A 95 -5.97 8.72 0.22
C ILE A 95 -7.47 8.56 0.42
N VAL A 96 -7.94 8.83 1.62
CA VAL A 96 -9.37 8.70 1.95
C VAL A 96 -10.20 9.66 1.13
N GLN A 97 -9.74 10.88 0.92
CA GLN A 97 -10.46 11.85 0.10
C GLN A 97 -10.52 11.46 -1.36
N ARG A 98 -9.49 10.80 -1.85
CA ARG A 98 -9.36 10.47 -3.26
C ARG A 98 -10.12 9.22 -3.64
N VAL A 99 -10.25 8.29 -2.70
CA VAL A 99 -10.84 6.99 -2.99
C VAL A 99 -11.99 6.72 -2.04
N GLU A 100 -12.99 6.05 -2.55
CA GLU A 100 -14.09 5.55 -1.75
C GLU A 100 -13.88 4.07 -1.54
N GLY A 101 -14.21 3.61 -0.37
CA GLY A 101 -14.11 2.20 -0.06
C GLY A 101 -13.32 1.96 1.22
N THR A 102 -13.09 0.69 1.49
CA THR A 102 -12.36 0.27 2.66
C THR A 102 -10.87 0.44 2.43
N VAL A 103 -10.19 1.04 3.40
CA VAL A 103 -8.74 1.16 3.36
C VAL A 103 -8.14 0.03 4.18
N GLY A 104 -7.40 -0.84 3.51
CA GLY A 104 -6.61 -1.86 4.16
C GLY A 104 -5.18 -1.37 4.30
N LEU A 105 -4.64 -1.48 5.48
CA LEU A 105 -3.29 -1.03 5.76
C LEU A 105 -2.35 -2.22 5.83
N LEU A 106 -1.35 -2.21 4.98
CA LEU A 106 -0.31 -3.22 4.96
C LEU A 106 1.03 -2.57 5.20
N GLN A 107 1.71 -3.01 6.24
CA GLN A 107 3.06 -2.56 6.55
C GLN A 107 4.02 -3.73 6.46
N ALA A 108 5.22 -3.43 6.05
CA ALA A 108 6.23 -4.46 5.88
C ALA A 108 6.71 -5.04 7.20
N ASP A 109 6.47 -4.37 8.31
CA ASP A 109 7.00 -4.82 9.59
C ASP A 109 6.08 -4.49 10.77
N ARG A 110 6.25 -5.11 11.80
CA ARG A 110 5.85 -4.90 13.20
C ARG A 110 4.54 -4.23 13.58
N HIS A 111 3.64 -3.92 12.73
CA HIS A 111 2.44 -3.25 13.17
C HIS A 111 1.58 -4.12 14.08
N HIS A 112 1.76 -5.41 14.07
CA HIS A 112 1.12 -6.27 15.05
C HIS A 112 1.52 -5.91 16.49
N ARG A 113 2.71 -5.30 16.68
CA ARG A 113 3.09 -4.82 18.01
C ARG A 113 2.28 -3.61 18.42
N ALA A 114 2.05 -2.73 17.49
CA ALA A 114 1.26 -1.55 17.76
C ALA A 114 -0.17 -1.93 18.14
N GLY A 115 -0.72 -2.90 17.44
CA GLY A 115 -2.04 -3.39 17.75
C GLY A 115 -2.16 -3.92 19.17
N ARG A 116 -1.16 -4.67 19.59
CA ARG A 116 -1.18 -5.20 20.95
C ARG A 116 -1.09 -4.12 22.02
N ARG A 117 -0.29 -3.12 21.75
CA ARG A 117 -0.20 -2.01 22.72
C ARG A 117 -1.50 -1.24 22.81
N GLY A 118 -2.13 -1.04 21.70
CA GLY A 118 -3.39 -0.35 21.68
C GLY A 118 -4.43 -1.06 22.53
N GLN A 119 -4.42 -2.38 22.47
CA GLN A 119 -5.31 -3.16 23.30
C GLN A 119 -4.98 -3.04 24.77
N ALA A 120 -3.69 -3.05 25.08
CA ALA A 120 -3.27 -2.97 26.46
C ALA A 120 -3.65 -1.65 27.09
N SER A 121 -3.73 -0.61 26.33
CA SER A 121 -4.09 0.70 26.87
C SER A 121 -5.60 0.93 26.96
N GLY A 122 -6.35 -0.13 26.87
CA GLY A 122 -7.80 -0.01 26.98
C GLY A 122 -8.41 0.75 25.84
N GLY A 123 -7.67 0.78 24.77
CA GLY A 123 -8.03 1.60 23.67
C GLY A 123 -9.26 1.18 23.00
N GLN A 124 -9.47 1.80 21.97
CA GLN A 124 -10.59 1.63 21.16
C GLN A 124 -10.46 0.41 20.32
N ARG A 125 -11.52 -0.30 20.28
CA ARG A 125 -11.68 -1.36 19.32
C ARG A 125 -12.08 -0.76 18.01
N LEU A 126 -11.54 -1.25 16.95
CA LEU A 126 -12.07 -0.94 15.65
C LEU A 126 -13.47 -1.51 15.52
N PRO A 127 -14.39 -0.82 14.88
CA PRO A 127 -15.72 -1.34 14.65
C PRO A 127 -15.66 -2.64 13.87
N ALA A 128 -16.68 -3.45 14.06
CA ALA A 128 -16.77 -4.70 13.32
C ALA A 128 -16.81 -4.42 11.82
N GLY A 129 -15.98 -5.11 11.08
CA GLY A 129 -15.89 -4.92 9.64
C GLY A 129 -14.73 -4.08 9.18
N GLU A 130 -14.02 -3.47 10.10
CA GLU A 130 -12.78 -2.80 9.76
C GLU A 130 -11.63 -3.65 10.23
N GLU A 131 -10.87 -4.15 9.31
CA GLU A 131 -9.73 -4.98 9.63
C GLU A 131 -8.48 -4.32 9.19
N VAL A 132 -7.53 -4.31 10.07
CA VAL A 132 -6.16 -3.96 9.72
C VAL A 132 -5.47 -5.25 9.39
N THR A 133 -5.12 -5.40 8.14
CA THR A 133 -4.46 -6.61 7.69
C THR A 133 -3.01 -6.34 7.49
N ALA A 134 -2.26 -7.22 7.95
CA ALA A 134 -0.83 -7.06 7.84
C ALA A 134 -0.24 -8.06 6.91
#